data_7c63f110979cab0e7b8fe43729fff81e
#
_entry.id   7c63f110979cab0e7b8fe43729fff81e
#
_cell.length_a   1.000
_cell.length_b   1.000
_cell.length_c   1.000
_cell.angle_alpha   90.00
_cell.angle_beta   90.00
_cell.angle_gamma   90.00
#
_symmetry.space_group_name_H-M   'P 1'
#
loop_
_entity.id
_entity.type
_entity.pdbx_description
1 polymer ?
#
loop_
_entity_poly.entity_id
_entity_poly.type
_entity_poly.pdbx_seq_one_letter_code
_entity_poly.pdbx_strand_id
1 'polypeptide(L)'
;MRLSRRKFIKDASMSTLAMTALSKASPAAFAQTAHSSDEPQENAQAQQFSALADKPPVRPHPLDLDENFIRMPLAPEDAIYGRLQGAHIKEFVREIVAVSNKCRDDGIRFWGRMAGTKYDDMTEALVESKFRDFGLEEVHRQYFDLPPQVFPTSWDLKATGSGQTLDFDSVVPFPRSQLTPGPMDLEVVWVGLGTEADFVGRDVRGKLVVVYSWPMPGVVEHSASYNGALKRAADKGAAAVLLNVAIPGNFQTAVILRAGSLPAVSMGSEDTARLRQLLEQGPVRARLQITTETKPGLRDANVWGVLPGVSDEDIIVMAHHDSYFGGALDNASGVAVMMGLAEYFSTVPKSQRRRTLKFVTTAGHHAGSAGTQWMHDNRATFLGKTALMINCEHVSVVQAYFDRTKPELRKSTNIDARRWYVNGSDKLAEIVVKNYKTFGVTIYDVMDPYTTGDMSHCDHDAPAIQLIESAVFYHTDHDTPEIVPAPGLEAVARSFAKIIDQINLHDRQELLG
;
A
#
# COMPACT_ATOMS: atom_id res chain seq x y z
N MET A 1 -6.66 -26.54 -17.37
CA MET A 1 -5.77 -27.66 -16.99
C MET A 1 -5.25 -27.35 -15.57
N ARG A 2 -5.86 -27.92 -14.53
CA ARG A 2 -5.48 -27.66 -13.13
C ARG A 2 -4.12 -28.29 -12.85
N LEU A 3 -3.07 -27.49 -12.73
CA LEU A 3 -1.78 -27.93 -12.20
C LEU A 3 -1.88 -28.06 -10.68
N SER A 4 -1.68 -29.24 -10.14
CA SER A 4 -1.72 -29.47 -8.70
C SER A 4 -0.58 -28.71 -8.01
N ARG A 5 -0.81 -28.18 -6.79
CA ARG A 5 0.17 -27.47 -5.95
C ARG A 5 1.53 -28.17 -5.81
N ARG A 6 1.56 -29.50 -5.91
CA ARG A 6 2.80 -30.29 -5.84
C ARG A 6 3.69 -30.18 -7.10
N LYS A 7 3.13 -29.85 -8.26
CA LYS A 7 3.91 -29.72 -9.49
C LYS A 7 4.57 -28.36 -9.58
N PHE A 8 3.89 -27.31 -9.09
CA PHE A 8 4.42 -25.94 -9.07
C PHE A 8 5.67 -25.78 -8.17
N ILE A 9 5.70 -26.45 -7.00
CA ILE A 9 6.88 -26.41 -6.12
C ILE A 9 8.10 -27.10 -6.75
N LYS A 10 7.90 -28.13 -7.58
CA LYS A 10 9.00 -28.77 -8.32
C LYS A 10 9.55 -27.92 -9.45
N ASP A 11 8.70 -27.19 -10.14
CA ASP A 11 9.11 -26.32 -11.26
C ASP A 11 9.79 -25.04 -10.77
N ALA A 12 9.40 -24.50 -9.61
CA ALA A 12 10.07 -23.37 -8.95
C ALA A 12 11.51 -23.73 -8.50
N SER A 13 11.74 -24.98 -8.08
CA SER A 13 13.09 -25.46 -7.70
C SER A 13 14.02 -25.63 -8.91
N MET A 14 13.49 -25.83 -10.11
CA MET A 14 14.30 -25.91 -11.34
C MET A 14 14.69 -24.53 -11.88
N SER A 15 13.91 -23.50 -11.67
CA SER A 15 14.22 -22.13 -12.09
C SER A 15 15.43 -21.56 -11.34
N THR A 16 15.66 -21.99 -10.10
CA THR A 16 16.81 -21.54 -9.29
C THR A 16 18.13 -22.18 -9.76
N LEU A 17 18.08 -23.32 -10.43
CA LEU A 17 19.27 -23.97 -11.01
C LEU A 17 19.67 -23.37 -12.37
N ALA A 18 18.77 -22.74 -13.09
CA ALA A 18 19.08 -22.10 -14.37
C ALA A 18 19.82 -20.75 -14.20
N MET A 19 19.65 -20.07 -13.08
CA MET A 19 20.38 -18.83 -12.79
C MET A 19 21.85 -19.03 -12.40
N THR A 20 22.23 -20.21 -11.93
CA THR A 20 23.61 -20.53 -11.56
C THR A 20 24.51 -20.90 -12.74
N ALA A 21 23.94 -21.16 -13.91
CA ALA A 21 24.70 -21.51 -15.11
C ALA A 21 25.16 -20.32 -15.96
N LEU A 22 24.66 -19.11 -15.71
CA LEU A 22 25.00 -17.88 -16.47
C LEU A 22 26.19 -17.08 -15.89
N SER A 23 26.78 -17.52 -14.79
CA SER A 23 27.90 -16.80 -14.14
C SER A 23 29.30 -17.22 -14.59
N LYS A 24 29.43 -18.02 -15.66
CA LYS A 24 30.75 -18.48 -16.19
C LYS A 24 31.05 -18.05 -17.64
N ALA A 25 30.45 -16.97 -18.13
CA ALA A 25 30.88 -16.38 -19.40
C ALA A 25 31.93 -15.29 -19.14
N SER A 26 33.12 -15.50 -19.67
CA SER A 26 34.30 -14.61 -19.55
C SER A 26 34.07 -13.26 -20.21
N PRO A 27 34.58 -12.14 -19.68
CA PRO A 27 34.38 -10.78 -20.21
C PRO A 27 35.02 -10.46 -21.57
N ALA A 28 35.61 -11.44 -22.25
CA ALA A 28 36.42 -11.21 -23.46
C ALA A 28 35.65 -11.22 -24.80
N ALA A 29 34.32 -11.42 -24.81
CA ALA A 29 33.55 -11.56 -26.05
C ALA A 29 32.75 -10.30 -26.45
N PHE A 30 32.88 -9.16 -25.77
CA PHE A 30 32.08 -7.95 -26.07
C PHE A 30 32.87 -6.78 -26.64
N ALA A 31 34.08 -7.03 -27.12
CA ALA A 31 34.91 -5.95 -27.70
C ALA A 31 35.30 -6.29 -29.15
N GLN A 32 34.36 -6.36 -30.07
CA GLN A 32 34.62 -6.19 -31.51
C GLN A 32 33.32 -6.37 -32.34
N THR A 33 32.49 -5.33 -32.39
CA THR A 33 31.71 -4.94 -33.56
C THR A 33 31.25 -3.49 -33.36
N ALA A 34 32.17 -2.57 -33.54
CA ALA A 34 31.88 -1.20 -33.81
C ALA A 34 32.63 -0.84 -35.07
N HIS A 35 31.92 -0.74 -36.16
CA HIS A 35 32.13 0.20 -37.28
C HIS A 35 31.24 -0.19 -38.47
N SER A 36 30.10 0.42 -38.55
CA SER A 36 29.54 0.82 -39.84
C SER A 36 28.77 2.14 -39.66
N SER A 37 29.22 3.09 -40.41
CA SER A 37 28.76 4.46 -40.55
C SER A 37 27.28 4.54 -40.96
N ASP A 38 26.42 5.01 -40.04
CA ASP A 38 25.11 5.63 -40.35
C ASP A 38 24.83 6.75 -39.33
N GLU A 39 25.53 7.86 -39.47
CA GLU A 39 25.28 9.09 -38.75
C GLU A 39 24.50 10.10 -39.62
N PRO A 40 23.20 9.97 -39.82
CA PRO A 40 22.34 11.14 -39.84
C PRO A 40 21.02 11.03 -39.09
N GLN A 41 20.60 9.85 -38.59
CA GLN A 41 19.30 9.73 -37.95
C GLN A 41 19.29 10.03 -36.44
N GLU A 42 20.39 9.78 -35.73
CA GLU A 42 20.48 10.10 -34.27
C GLU A 42 20.50 11.62 -34.04
N ASN A 43 21.09 12.39 -34.91
CA ASN A 43 21.11 13.86 -34.79
C ASN A 43 19.74 14.50 -35.01
N ALA A 44 18.87 13.93 -35.85
CA ALA A 44 17.55 14.46 -36.07
C ALA A 44 16.59 14.19 -34.91
N GLN A 45 16.69 13.03 -34.28
CA GLN A 45 15.92 12.70 -33.06
C GLN A 45 16.43 13.49 -31.84
N ALA A 46 17.75 13.62 -31.66
CA ALA A 46 18.32 14.44 -30.60
C ALA A 46 17.98 15.93 -30.75
N GLN A 47 17.94 16.45 -31.97
CA GLN A 47 17.49 17.82 -32.22
C GLN A 47 16.00 18.00 -32.02
N GLN A 48 15.18 16.99 -32.30
CA GLN A 48 13.74 17.01 -32.01
C GLN A 48 13.44 16.98 -30.52
N PHE A 49 14.20 16.20 -29.74
CA PHE A 49 14.12 16.21 -28.28
C PHE A 49 14.65 17.51 -27.66
N SER A 50 15.72 18.10 -28.23
CA SER A 50 16.23 19.40 -27.80
C SER A 50 15.23 20.53 -28.09
N ALA A 51 14.58 20.52 -29.23
CA ALA A 51 13.57 21.54 -29.59
C ALA A 51 12.28 21.42 -28.73
N LEU A 52 12.00 20.26 -28.14
CA LEU A 52 10.93 20.07 -27.14
C LEU A 52 11.35 20.53 -25.76
N ALA A 53 12.65 20.48 -25.44
CA ALA A 53 13.19 20.93 -24.15
C ALA A 53 13.27 22.47 -24.05
N ASP A 54 13.34 23.19 -25.18
CA ASP A 54 13.42 24.67 -25.22
C ASP A 54 12.06 25.38 -25.11
N LYS A 55 10.95 24.66 -25.15
CA LYS A 55 9.67 25.26 -24.78
C LYS A 55 9.60 25.22 -23.24
N PRO A 56 9.50 26.41 -22.59
CA PRO A 56 9.25 26.41 -21.13
C PRO A 56 8.02 25.53 -20.91
N PRO A 57 8.10 24.55 -20.00
CA PRO A 57 6.94 23.76 -19.68
C PRO A 57 5.84 24.75 -19.31
N VAL A 58 4.68 24.63 -19.96
CA VAL A 58 3.47 25.30 -19.49
C VAL A 58 3.34 24.82 -18.05
N ARG A 59 3.76 25.67 -17.11
CA ARG A 59 3.64 25.35 -15.69
C ARG A 59 2.16 25.46 -15.37
N PRO A 60 1.48 24.34 -15.12
CA PRO A 60 0.19 24.41 -14.50
C PRO A 60 0.33 25.08 -13.14
N HIS A 61 -0.76 25.58 -12.60
CA HIS A 61 -0.77 26.23 -11.31
C HIS A 61 -0.11 25.28 -10.28
N PRO A 62 0.88 25.75 -9.48
CA PRO A 62 1.71 24.86 -8.64
C PRO A 62 0.95 24.07 -7.56
N LEU A 63 -0.34 24.30 -7.42
CA LEU A 63 -1.20 23.69 -6.40
C LEU A 63 -2.20 22.66 -6.95
N ASP A 64 -2.28 22.45 -8.27
CA ASP A 64 -3.28 21.53 -8.85
C ASP A 64 -2.60 20.40 -9.63
N LEU A 65 -2.08 19.42 -8.88
CA LEU A 65 -1.49 18.20 -9.46
C LEU A 65 -2.49 17.44 -10.34
N ASP A 66 -3.79 17.54 -10.04
CA ASP A 66 -4.83 16.83 -10.76
C ASP A 66 -5.06 17.33 -12.19
N GLU A 67 -4.73 18.60 -12.48
CA GLU A 67 -4.84 19.17 -13.83
C GLU A 67 -3.75 18.66 -14.79
N ASN A 68 -2.67 18.10 -14.26
CA ASN A 68 -1.51 17.68 -15.02
C ASN A 68 -1.56 16.23 -15.50
N PHE A 69 -2.48 15.45 -14.98
CA PHE A 69 -2.60 14.04 -15.33
C PHE A 69 -3.40 13.86 -16.62
N ILE A 70 -2.90 12.99 -17.51
CA ILE A 70 -3.61 12.63 -18.73
C ILE A 70 -4.87 11.84 -18.33
N ARG A 71 -6.01 12.28 -18.87
CA ARG A 71 -7.29 11.59 -18.74
C ARG A 71 -7.64 10.93 -20.06
N MET A 72 -8.11 9.69 -19.99
CA MET A 72 -8.64 9.02 -21.17
C MET A 72 -10.00 9.64 -21.55
N PRO A 73 -10.18 10.04 -22.82
CA PRO A 73 -11.49 10.53 -23.28
C PRO A 73 -12.52 9.39 -23.19
N LEU A 74 -13.75 9.74 -22.80
CA LEU A 74 -14.84 8.78 -22.79
C LEU A 74 -15.34 8.55 -24.23
N ALA A 75 -15.45 7.28 -24.63
CA ALA A 75 -16.16 6.91 -25.84
C ALA A 75 -17.66 7.20 -25.66
N PRO A 76 -18.40 7.50 -26.75
CA PRO A 76 -19.85 7.79 -26.66
C PRO A 76 -20.65 6.71 -25.92
N GLU A 77 -20.33 5.42 -26.12
CA GLU A 77 -20.95 4.29 -25.45
C GLU A 77 -20.65 4.22 -23.96
N ASP A 78 -19.61 4.90 -23.49
CA ASP A 78 -19.19 4.95 -22.10
C ASP A 78 -19.59 6.25 -21.39
N ALA A 79 -20.32 7.13 -22.07
CA ALA A 79 -20.68 8.45 -21.55
C ALA A 79 -21.41 8.41 -20.19
N ILE A 80 -22.14 7.32 -19.89
CA ILE A 80 -22.83 7.14 -18.61
C ILE A 80 -21.87 7.12 -17.42
N TYR A 81 -20.65 6.59 -17.59
CA TYR A 81 -19.62 6.54 -16.55
C TYR A 81 -18.96 7.91 -16.31
N GLY A 82 -19.24 8.91 -17.15
CA GLY A 82 -18.80 10.29 -16.94
C GLY A 82 -19.33 10.94 -15.66
N ARG A 83 -20.36 10.34 -15.04
CA ARG A 83 -20.89 10.74 -13.72
C ARG A 83 -19.94 10.40 -12.58
N LEU A 84 -19.06 9.40 -12.75
CA LEU A 84 -18.00 9.08 -11.81
C LEU A 84 -16.85 10.07 -12.04
N GLN A 85 -16.85 11.14 -11.25
CA GLN A 85 -15.87 12.22 -11.34
C GLN A 85 -14.81 12.06 -10.27
N GLY A 86 -13.55 11.98 -10.67
CA GLY A 86 -12.42 11.78 -9.75
C GLY A 86 -12.28 12.89 -8.72
N ALA A 87 -12.57 14.13 -9.09
CA ALA A 87 -12.54 15.25 -8.16
C ALA A 87 -13.56 15.09 -7.02
N HIS A 88 -14.78 14.63 -7.33
CA HIS A 88 -15.80 14.34 -6.33
C HIS A 88 -15.39 13.15 -5.42
N ILE A 89 -14.88 12.07 -6.01
CA ILE A 89 -14.38 10.92 -5.23
C ILE A 89 -13.22 11.32 -4.31
N LYS A 90 -12.36 12.26 -4.74
CA LYS A 90 -11.26 12.76 -3.92
C LYS A 90 -11.73 13.54 -2.68
N GLU A 91 -12.91 14.13 -2.70
CA GLU A 91 -13.47 14.75 -1.49
C GLU A 91 -13.73 13.69 -0.40
N PHE A 92 -14.18 12.48 -0.76
CA PHE A 92 -14.29 11.38 0.20
C PHE A 92 -12.93 11.00 0.80
N VAL A 93 -11.86 10.99 -0.01
CA VAL A 93 -10.49 10.80 0.54
C VAL A 93 -10.16 11.87 1.57
N ARG A 94 -10.46 13.15 1.27
CA ARG A 94 -10.20 14.27 2.19
C ARG A 94 -11.02 14.17 3.47
N GLU A 95 -12.29 13.81 3.39
CA GLU A 95 -13.17 13.61 4.55
C GLU A 95 -12.64 12.51 5.47
N ILE A 96 -12.21 11.38 4.90
CA ILE A 96 -11.65 10.26 5.66
C ILE A 96 -10.31 10.65 6.31
N VAL A 97 -9.41 11.28 5.56
CA VAL A 97 -8.10 11.72 6.08
C VAL A 97 -8.25 12.81 7.15
N ALA A 98 -9.31 13.63 7.10
CA ALA A 98 -9.59 14.61 8.15
C ALA A 98 -9.79 13.95 9.53
N VAL A 99 -10.31 12.71 9.57
CA VAL A 99 -10.41 11.94 10.82
C VAL A 99 -9.01 11.57 11.35
N SER A 100 -8.09 11.13 10.47
CA SER A 100 -6.70 10.87 10.86
C SER A 100 -6.01 12.14 11.36
N ASN A 101 -6.18 13.26 10.65
CA ASN A 101 -5.62 14.54 11.06
C ASN A 101 -6.16 14.98 12.41
N LYS A 102 -7.44 14.73 12.69
CA LYS A 102 -8.00 15.00 14.02
C LYS A 102 -7.31 14.17 15.10
N CYS A 103 -6.93 12.93 14.84
CA CYS A 103 -6.16 12.11 15.77
C CYS A 103 -4.82 12.78 16.11
N ARG A 104 -4.09 13.25 15.10
CA ARG A 104 -2.83 13.99 15.25
C ARG A 104 -3.04 15.28 16.05
N ASP A 105 -4.05 16.06 15.68
CA ASP A 105 -4.33 17.37 16.26
C ASP A 105 -4.85 17.27 17.71
N ASP A 106 -5.45 16.14 18.09
CA ASP A 106 -5.76 15.78 19.48
C ASP A 106 -4.51 15.40 20.30
N GLY A 107 -3.31 15.44 19.70
CA GLY A 107 -2.02 15.22 20.38
C GLY A 107 -1.60 13.75 20.48
N ILE A 108 -2.23 12.84 19.72
CA ILE A 108 -1.83 11.45 19.68
C ILE A 108 -0.58 11.33 18.80
N ARG A 109 0.54 10.94 19.40
CA ARG A 109 1.84 10.93 18.73
C ARG A 109 1.95 9.80 17.69
N PHE A 110 1.43 8.61 17.99
CA PHE A 110 1.25 7.51 17.02
C PHE A 110 -0.18 7.57 16.51
N TRP A 111 -0.41 8.40 15.50
CA TRP A 111 -1.73 8.82 15.04
C TRP A 111 -2.18 8.05 13.78
N GLY A 112 -3.49 8.08 13.54
CA GLY A 112 -4.17 7.44 12.43
C GLY A 112 -5.58 7.00 12.80
N ARG A 113 -6.23 6.28 11.92
CA ARG A 113 -7.52 5.61 12.13
C ARG A 113 -7.27 4.15 12.55
N MET A 114 -6.56 3.96 13.66
CA MET A 114 -6.15 2.64 14.09
C MET A 114 -7.33 1.85 14.66
N ALA A 115 -7.39 0.56 14.30
CA ALA A 115 -8.43 -0.39 14.68
C ALA A 115 -8.82 -0.32 16.16
N GLY A 116 -10.13 -0.24 16.42
CA GLY A 116 -10.72 -0.18 17.76
C GLY A 116 -10.48 1.14 18.50
N THR A 117 -10.01 2.20 17.85
CA THR A 117 -9.88 3.54 18.45
C THR A 117 -11.10 4.41 18.14
N LYS A 118 -11.27 5.50 18.88
CA LYS A 118 -12.35 6.47 18.61
C LYS A 118 -12.28 7.07 17.20
N TYR A 119 -11.10 7.11 16.57
CA TYR A 119 -10.94 7.67 15.23
C TYR A 119 -11.34 6.68 14.15
N ASP A 120 -11.16 5.40 14.44
CA ASP A 120 -11.70 4.33 13.62
C ASP A 120 -13.23 4.33 13.66
N ASP A 121 -13.83 4.35 14.86
CA ASP A 121 -15.29 4.50 15.05
C ASP A 121 -15.86 5.76 14.35
N MET A 122 -15.10 6.88 14.35
CA MET A 122 -15.50 8.08 13.59
C MET A 122 -15.51 7.83 12.08
N THR A 123 -14.58 7.02 11.58
CA THR A 123 -14.53 6.66 10.14
C THR A 123 -15.68 5.74 9.80
N GLU A 124 -15.97 4.74 10.65
CA GLU A 124 -17.16 3.91 10.52
C GLU A 124 -18.44 4.74 10.48
N ALA A 125 -18.57 5.73 11.38
CA ALA A 125 -19.73 6.63 11.43
C ALA A 125 -19.86 7.47 10.16
N LEU A 126 -18.75 7.95 9.61
CA LEU A 126 -18.72 8.68 8.34
C LEU A 126 -19.24 7.80 7.20
N VAL A 127 -18.70 6.58 7.05
CA VAL A 127 -19.11 5.66 5.99
C VAL A 127 -20.57 5.26 6.14
N GLU A 128 -21.01 4.93 7.36
CA GLU A 128 -22.42 4.60 7.66
C GLU A 128 -23.36 5.75 7.26
N SER A 129 -22.99 6.99 7.60
CA SER A 129 -23.79 8.17 7.20
C SER A 129 -23.86 8.31 5.69
N LYS A 130 -22.72 8.20 4.98
CA LYS A 130 -22.69 8.29 3.50
C LYS A 130 -23.55 7.21 2.85
N PHE A 131 -23.50 5.97 3.32
CA PHE A 131 -24.33 4.90 2.78
C PHE A 131 -25.83 5.18 2.97
N ARG A 132 -26.24 5.74 4.12
CA ARG A 132 -27.62 6.19 4.35
C ARG A 132 -28.00 7.34 3.43
N ASP A 133 -27.12 8.33 3.26
CA ASP A 133 -27.35 9.49 2.39
C ASP A 133 -27.49 9.08 0.91
N PHE A 134 -26.76 8.06 0.47
CA PHE A 134 -26.88 7.47 -0.87
C PHE A 134 -28.13 6.59 -1.03
N GLY A 135 -28.87 6.32 0.06
CA GLY A 135 -30.08 5.51 0.04
C GLY A 135 -29.83 4.00 -0.04
N LEU A 136 -28.69 3.52 0.47
CA LEU A 136 -28.46 2.09 0.62
C LEU A 136 -29.40 1.51 1.68
N GLU A 137 -29.83 0.27 1.44
CA GLU A 137 -30.64 -0.51 2.37
C GLU A 137 -29.71 -1.33 3.32
N GLU A 138 -30.26 -1.81 4.43
CA GLU A 138 -29.58 -2.66 5.43
C GLU A 138 -28.24 -2.07 5.93
N VAL A 139 -28.15 -0.73 6.02
CA VAL A 139 -26.92 -0.08 6.48
C VAL A 139 -26.74 -0.33 7.96
N HIS A 140 -25.64 -1.01 8.32
CA HIS A 140 -25.29 -1.28 9.72
C HIS A 140 -23.80 -1.57 9.92
N ARG A 141 -23.40 -1.63 11.20
CA ARG A 141 -22.08 -2.03 11.64
C ARG A 141 -22.13 -3.45 12.22
N GLN A 142 -21.31 -4.33 11.68
CA GLN A 142 -21.10 -5.66 12.23
C GLN A 142 -19.91 -5.65 13.17
N TYR A 143 -20.18 -5.60 14.45
CA TYR A 143 -19.14 -5.58 15.48
C TYR A 143 -18.54 -6.97 15.73
N PHE A 144 -17.25 -6.98 16.03
CA PHE A 144 -16.49 -8.13 16.50
C PHE A 144 -15.42 -7.70 17.50
N ASP A 145 -14.94 -8.64 18.31
CA ASP A 145 -13.88 -8.38 19.28
C ASP A 145 -12.52 -8.42 18.57
N LEU A 146 -11.66 -7.46 18.91
CA LEU A 146 -10.27 -7.46 18.47
C LEU A 146 -9.40 -8.22 19.46
N PRO A 147 -8.32 -8.91 18.98
CA PRO A 147 -7.28 -9.36 19.88
C PRO A 147 -6.65 -8.15 20.59
N PRO A 148 -5.99 -8.35 21.76
CA PRO A 148 -5.32 -7.25 22.46
C PRO A 148 -4.41 -6.46 21.52
N GLN A 149 -4.62 -5.14 21.42
CA GLN A 149 -3.85 -4.24 20.55
C GLN A 149 -2.75 -3.55 21.35
N VAL A 150 -1.60 -3.36 20.73
CA VAL A 150 -0.44 -2.68 21.31
C VAL A 150 -0.29 -1.31 20.66
N PHE A 151 -0.34 -0.25 21.45
CA PHE A 151 -0.18 1.12 20.99
C PHE A 151 1.10 1.75 21.57
N PRO A 152 2.04 2.22 20.74
CA PRO A 152 3.11 3.08 21.21
C PRO A 152 2.53 4.39 21.77
N THR A 153 2.88 4.72 23.01
CA THR A 153 2.36 5.91 23.70
C THR A 153 3.41 6.99 23.86
N SER A 154 4.67 6.60 24.07
CA SER A 154 5.80 7.52 24.07
C SER A 154 7.08 6.81 23.65
N TRP A 155 7.99 7.57 23.06
CA TRP A 155 9.32 7.09 22.69
C TRP A 155 10.32 8.24 22.63
N ASP A 156 11.58 7.90 22.86
CA ASP A 156 12.71 8.81 22.75
C ASP A 156 13.93 8.05 22.25
N LEU A 157 14.67 8.65 21.34
CA LEU A 157 15.96 8.17 20.88
C LEU A 157 16.91 9.35 20.79
N LYS A 158 18.01 9.29 21.56
CA LYS A 158 19.09 10.27 21.49
C LYS A 158 20.39 9.52 21.26
N ALA A 159 21.28 10.08 20.44
CA ALA A 159 22.59 9.52 20.19
C ALA A 159 23.69 10.48 20.62
N THR A 160 24.66 9.99 21.37
CA THR A 160 25.80 10.79 21.88
C THR A 160 27.11 10.18 21.43
N GLY A 161 27.97 11.01 20.87
CA GLY A 161 29.33 10.64 20.41
C GLY A 161 30.14 11.88 20.09
N SER A 162 31.46 11.79 20.11
CA SER A 162 32.37 12.90 19.75
C SER A 162 32.03 14.24 20.40
N GLY A 163 31.55 14.20 21.66
CA GLY A 163 31.19 15.40 22.44
C GLY A 163 29.87 16.09 22.06
N GLN A 164 29.06 15.50 21.20
CA GLN A 164 27.74 16.03 20.81
C GLN A 164 26.61 15.02 21.05
N THR A 165 25.41 15.53 21.24
CA THR A 165 24.18 14.75 21.38
C THR A 165 23.21 15.16 20.27
N LEU A 166 22.63 14.17 19.58
CA LEU A 166 21.64 14.34 18.54
C LEU A 166 20.28 13.86 19.04
N ASP A 167 19.27 14.66 18.78
CA ASP A 167 17.85 14.30 18.84
C ASP A 167 17.35 14.02 17.42
N PHE A 168 16.32 13.14 17.31
CA PHE A 168 15.78 12.69 16.03
C PHE A 168 14.26 12.82 16.01
N ASP A 169 13.74 13.54 15.00
CA ASP A 169 12.31 13.84 14.88
C ASP A 169 11.53 12.74 14.12
N SER A 170 12.21 11.99 13.26
CA SER A 170 11.59 10.97 12.40
C SER A 170 11.47 9.58 13.02
N VAL A 171 11.87 9.43 14.28
CA VAL A 171 11.83 8.13 14.97
C VAL A 171 10.40 7.72 15.27
N VAL A 172 10.04 6.49 14.86
CA VAL A 172 8.73 5.88 15.14
C VAL A 172 8.93 4.43 15.58
N PRO A 173 8.35 3.97 16.71
CA PRO A 173 8.33 2.57 17.06
C PRO A 173 7.58 1.75 16.01
N PHE A 174 8.01 0.52 15.77
CA PHE A 174 7.19 -0.40 14.98
C PHE A 174 5.84 -0.60 15.69
N PRO A 175 4.72 -0.71 14.96
CA PRO A 175 3.39 -0.88 15.58
C PRO A 175 3.30 -2.03 16.57
N ARG A 176 4.13 -3.07 16.37
CA ARG A 176 4.21 -4.25 17.23
C ARG A 176 5.56 -4.37 17.94
N SER A 177 6.24 -3.23 18.18
CA SER A 177 7.49 -3.22 18.93
C SER A 177 7.27 -3.66 20.37
N GLN A 178 8.28 -4.34 20.93
CA GLN A 178 8.35 -4.53 22.37
C GLN A 178 8.61 -3.20 23.06
N LEU A 179 8.06 -3.04 24.27
CA LEU A 179 8.43 -1.95 25.15
C LEU A 179 9.88 -2.14 25.65
N THR A 180 10.53 -1.06 26.03
CA THR A 180 11.81 -1.14 26.75
C THR A 180 11.55 -1.29 28.26
N PRO A 181 12.39 -2.03 29.00
CA PRO A 181 12.25 -2.17 30.47
C PRO A 181 12.51 -0.86 31.23
N GLY A 182 12.86 0.19 30.53
CA GLY A 182 13.23 1.52 30.96
C GLY A 182 14.12 2.15 29.89
N PRO A 183 14.72 3.32 30.12
CA PRO A 183 15.72 3.86 29.21
C PRO A 183 16.89 2.90 29.04
N MET A 184 17.15 2.48 27.81
CA MET A 184 18.29 1.62 27.45
C MET A 184 19.43 2.48 26.93
N ASP A 185 20.60 2.36 27.51
CA ASP A 185 21.81 3.05 27.05
C ASP A 185 22.69 2.04 26.29
N LEU A 186 22.69 2.09 24.96
CA LEU A 186 23.22 1.08 24.07
C LEU A 186 24.34 1.64 23.19
N GLU A 187 25.40 0.86 22.99
CA GLU A 187 26.33 1.13 21.91
C GLU A 187 25.65 0.92 20.56
N VAL A 188 25.94 1.79 19.59
CA VAL A 188 25.33 1.74 18.26
C VAL A 188 26.24 1.02 17.28
N VAL A 189 25.71 0.02 16.57
CA VAL A 189 26.44 -0.73 15.54
C VAL A 189 25.70 -0.66 14.21
N TRP A 190 26.36 -0.12 13.20
CA TRP A 190 25.86 -0.10 11.83
C TRP A 190 26.19 -1.42 11.12
N VAL A 191 25.18 -2.13 10.64
CA VAL A 191 25.33 -3.42 9.94
C VAL A 191 24.91 -3.36 8.45
N GLY A 192 24.88 -2.18 7.86
CA GLY A 192 24.53 -2.04 6.44
C GLY A 192 23.17 -2.62 6.13
N LEU A 193 23.07 -3.49 5.11
CA LEU A 193 21.82 -4.17 4.72
C LEU A 193 21.42 -5.29 5.69
N GLY A 194 22.27 -5.64 6.65
CA GLY A 194 22.01 -6.71 7.60
C GLY A 194 22.07 -8.12 6.99
N THR A 195 22.85 -8.33 5.93
CA THR A 195 23.13 -9.67 5.39
C THR A 195 24.08 -10.45 6.31
N GLU A 196 24.28 -11.76 6.08
CA GLU A 196 25.25 -12.52 6.88
C GLU A 196 26.65 -11.91 6.86
N ALA A 197 27.07 -11.45 5.68
CA ALA A 197 28.38 -10.83 5.52
C ALA A 197 28.51 -9.52 6.32
N ASP A 198 27.44 -8.76 6.44
CA ASP A 198 27.43 -7.50 7.17
C ASP A 198 27.63 -7.68 8.69
N PHE A 199 27.34 -8.85 9.22
CA PHE A 199 27.58 -9.17 10.64
C PHE A 199 28.95 -9.76 10.91
N VAL A 200 29.72 -10.16 9.90
CA VAL A 200 31.06 -10.75 10.11
C VAL A 200 31.97 -9.72 10.75
N GLY A 201 32.60 -10.10 11.87
CA GLY A 201 33.52 -9.24 12.62
C GLY A 201 32.86 -8.11 13.41
N ARG A 202 31.52 -8.03 13.43
CA ARG A 202 30.77 -7.05 14.24
C ARG A 202 30.14 -7.74 15.45
N ASP A 203 30.56 -7.32 16.64
CA ASP A 203 29.86 -7.71 17.87
C ASP A 203 28.63 -6.83 18.06
N VAL A 204 27.46 -7.45 17.99
CA VAL A 204 26.14 -6.77 18.13
C VAL A 204 25.43 -7.15 19.43
N ARG A 205 26.01 -8.04 20.24
CA ARG A 205 25.39 -8.53 21.47
C ARG A 205 25.18 -7.40 22.47
N GLY A 206 23.92 -7.22 22.89
CA GLY A 206 23.53 -6.17 23.83
C GLY A 206 23.58 -4.76 23.26
N LYS A 207 23.65 -4.58 21.94
CA LYS A 207 23.76 -3.28 21.29
C LYS A 207 22.52 -2.89 20.48
N LEU A 208 22.44 -1.61 20.11
CA LEU A 208 21.48 -1.11 19.13
C LEU A 208 22.03 -1.34 17.72
N VAL A 209 21.38 -2.19 16.97
CA VAL A 209 21.77 -2.51 15.60
C VAL A 209 21.04 -1.59 14.63
N VAL A 210 21.78 -0.88 13.78
CA VAL A 210 21.24 -0.04 12.70
C VAL A 210 21.28 -0.80 11.39
N VAL A 211 20.09 -1.03 10.81
CA VAL A 211 19.89 -1.69 9.51
C VAL A 211 19.48 -0.66 8.47
N TYR A 212 20.18 -0.64 7.35
CA TYR A 212 19.78 0.15 6.18
C TYR A 212 18.74 -0.61 5.36
N SER A 213 17.58 -0.01 5.14
CA SER A 213 16.48 -0.64 4.42
C SER A 213 15.75 0.35 3.53
N TRP A 214 15.26 -0.14 2.41
CA TRP A 214 14.40 0.64 1.49
C TRP A 214 13.10 -0.10 1.23
N PRO A 215 12.01 0.62 0.93
CA PRO A 215 10.78 0.02 0.42
C PRO A 215 11.07 -0.69 -0.90
N MET A 216 10.49 -1.86 -1.08
CA MET A 216 10.63 -2.62 -2.33
C MET A 216 9.58 -2.15 -3.33
N PRO A 217 9.94 -1.80 -4.58
CA PRO A 217 8.97 -1.44 -5.60
C PRO A 217 7.97 -2.56 -5.88
N GLY A 218 6.69 -2.21 -6.01
CA GLY A 218 5.62 -3.16 -6.32
C GLY A 218 5.25 -4.13 -5.20
N VAL A 219 5.78 -3.93 -3.98
CA VAL A 219 5.41 -4.72 -2.79
C VAL A 219 5.38 -3.84 -1.55
N VAL A 220 4.56 -4.17 -0.56
CA VAL A 220 4.47 -3.46 0.73
C VAL A 220 5.61 -3.78 1.70
N GLU A 221 6.66 -4.40 1.23
CA GLU A 221 7.72 -4.96 2.05
C GLU A 221 8.98 -4.12 2.01
N HIS A 222 9.82 -4.30 3.02
CA HIS A 222 11.14 -3.68 3.13
C HIS A 222 12.26 -4.67 2.79
N SER A 223 13.36 -4.17 2.21
CA SER A 223 14.53 -4.98 1.89
C SER A 223 15.08 -5.76 3.09
N ALA A 224 14.96 -5.20 4.31
CA ALA A 224 15.37 -5.87 5.54
C ALA A 224 14.58 -7.16 5.83
N SER A 225 13.30 -7.24 5.41
CA SER A 225 12.49 -8.45 5.51
C SER A 225 13.00 -9.55 4.58
N TYR A 226 13.23 -9.20 3.31
CA TYR A 226 13.68 -10.17 2.31
C TYR A 226 15.04 -10.79 2.62
N ASN A 227 15.95 -10.03 3.21
CA ASN A 227 17.26 -10.56 3.57
C ASN A 227 17.32 -11.14 5.00
N GLY A 228 16.23 -11.06 5.77
CA GLY A 228 16.14 -11.58 7.13
C GLY A 228 16.98 -10.80 8.17
N ALA A 229 17.25 -9.52 7.92
CA ALA A 229 18.14 -8.69 8.75
C ALA A 229 17.71 -8.58 10.21
N LEU A 230 16.42 -8.36 10.45
CA LEU A 230 15.88 -8.18 11.81
C LEU A 230 15.99 -9.48 12.63
N LYS A 231 15.64 -10.62 12.00
CA LYS A 231 15.79 -11.93 12.64
C LYS A 231 17.25 -12.20 12.97
N ARG A 232 18.16 -11.90 12.05
CA ARG A 232 19.60 -12.11 12.23
C ARG A 232 20.16 -11.25 13.36
N ALA A 233 19.73 -9.99 13.47
CA ALA A 233 20.12 -9.14 14.59
C ALA A 233 19.66 -9.75 15.93
N ALA A 234 18.42 -10.23 16.01
CA ALA A 234 17.89 -10.91 17.20
C ALA A 234 18.66 -12.19 17.53
N ASP A 235 18.89 -13.07 16.54
CA ASP A 235 19.63 -14.33 16.73
C ASP A 235 21.08 -14.11 17.21
N LYS A 236 21.68 -12.98 16.84
CA LYS A 236 23.04 -12.59 17.28
C LYS A 236 23.06 -11.83 18.60
N GLY A 237 21.89 -11.68 19.25
CA GLY A 237 21.77 -11.11 20.59
C GLY A 237 21.79 -9.59 20.66
N ALA A 238 21.39 -8.88 19.60
CA ALA A 238 21.13 -7.44 19.67
C ALA A 238 20.15 -7.11 20.80
N ALA A 239 20.25 -5.93 21.41
CA ALA A 239 19.32 -5.47 22.43
C ALA A 239 18.14 -4.69 21.86
N ALA A 240 18.33 -4.02 20.72
CA ALA A 240 17.31 -3.28 19.99
C ALA A 240 17.71 -3.13 18.51
N VAL A 241 16.72 -2.78 17.67
CA VAL A 241 16.94 -2.51 16.24
C VAL A 241 16.44 -1.11 15.88
N LEU A 242 17.25 -0.40 15.11
CA LEU A 242 16.86 0.81 14.39
C LEU A 242 16.89 0.51 12.90
N LEU A 243 15.75 0.65 12.24
CA LEU A 243 15.62 0.48 10.80
C LEU A 243 15.67 1.85 10.14
N ASN A 244 16.69 2.12 9.33
CA ASN A 244 16.66 3.26 8.44
C ASN A 244 15.68 3.01 7.29
N VAL A 245 14.68 3.85 7.15
CA VAL A 245 13.80 3.85 5.98
C VAL A 245 14.43 4.76 4.93
N ALA A 246 15.07 4.14 3.93
CA ALA A 246 15.88 4.84 2.94
C ALA A 246 15.05 5.49 1.83
N ILE A 247 14.13 6.37 2.21
CA ILE A 247 13.40 7.27 1.33
C ILE A 247 14.04 8.66 1.53
N PRO A 248 14.41 9.40 0.47
CA PRO A 248 14.90 10.77 0.60
C PRO A 248 13.89 11.65 1.33
N GLY A 249 14.35 12.42 2.32
CA GLY A 249 13.55 13.15 3.27
C GLY A 249 13.64 12.55 4.67
N ASN A 250 12.83 13.08 5.58
CA ASN A 250 12.83 12.64 6.98
C ASN A 250 11.49 12.04 7.39
N PHE A 251 11.01 11.07 6.63
CA PHE A 251 9.69 10.45 6.80
C PHE A 251 9.58 9.66 8.11
N GLN A 252 8.50 9.88 8.83
CA GLN A 252 8.05 8.98 9.88
C GLN A 252 7.35 7.78 9.21
N THR A 253 7.74 6.56 9.57
CA THR A 253 7.20 5.35 8.91
C THR A 253 6.78 4.31 9.95
N ALA A 254 5.53 3.88 9.89
CA ALA A 254 5.03 2.74 10.67
C ALA A 254 5.43 1.43 9.97
N VAL A 255 6.59 0.88 10.35
CA VAL A 255 7.13 -0.35 9.75
C VAL A 255 6.46 -1.58 10.35
N ILE A 256 5.72 -2.35 9.53
CA ILE A 256 4.97 -3.54 9.97
C ILE A 256 5.81 -4.81 10.12
N LEU A 257 7.11 -4.74 9.85
CA LEU A 257 8.02 -5.87 10.03
C LEU A 257 8.05 -6.33 11.50
N ARG A 258 8.25 -7.62 11.69
CA ARG A 258 8.42 -8.19 13.02
C ARG A 258 9.90 -8.23 13.38
N ALA A 259 10.27 -7.53 14.45
CA ALA A 259 11.62 -7.58 15.04
C ALA A 259 11.75 -8.70 16.10
N GLY A 260 10.83 -9.66 16.12
CA GLY A 260 10.79 -10.71 17.16
C GLY A 260 10.50 -10.14 18.53
N SER A 261 11.36 -10.45 19.51
CA SER A 261 11.26 -9.94 20.88
C SER A 261 12.03 -8.64 21.12
N LEU A 262 12.58 -8.01 20.08
CA LEU A 262 13.39 -6.81 20.23
C LEU A 262 12.54 -5.54 20.21
N PRO A 263 12.84 -4.55 21.06
CA PRO A 263 12.45 -3.18 20.82
C PRO A 263 12.95 -2.71 19.46
N ALA A 264 12.05 -2.12 18.65
CA ALA A 264 12.38 -1.72 17.29
C ALA A 264 11.76 -0.36 16.94
N VAL A 265 12.57 0.48 16.30
CA VAL A 265 12.16 1.79 15.78
C VAL A 265 12.59 1.93 14.31
N SER A 266 11.82 2.68 13.55
CA SER A 266 12.23 3.20 12.25
C SER A 266 12.75 4.63 12.40
N MET A 267 13.55 5.07 11.43
CA MET A 267 14.06 6.44 11.35
C MET A 267 14.23 6.85 9.89
N GLY A 268 13.87 8.07 9.56
CA GLY A 268 14.01 8.65 8.23
C GLY A 268 15.45 8.86 7.80
N SER A 269 15.65 9.11 6.50
CA SER A 269 16.99 9.14 5.90
C SER A 269 17.84 10.31 6.39
N GLU A 270 17.29 11.48 6.62
CA GLU A 270 18.07 12.64 7.05
C GLU A 270 18.62 12.46 8.47
N ASP A 271 17.78 12.01 9.41
CA ASP A 271 18.21 11.70 10.76
C ASP A 271 19.21 10.55 10.79
N THR A 272 19.00 9.54 9.95
CA THR A 272 19.96 8.42 9.82
C THR A 272 21.30 8.89 9.26
N ALA A 273 21.31 9.83 8.32
CA ALA A 273 22.56 10.41 7.80
C ALA A 273 23.33 11.16 8.91
N ARG A 274 22.62 11.91 9.77
CA ARG A 274 23.23 12.57 10.93
C ARG A 274 23.83 11.57 11.92
N LEU A 275 23.10 10.48 12.21
CA LEU A 275 23.61 9.39 13.05
C LEU A 275 24.85 8.73 12.44
N ARG A 276 24.82 8.48 11.12
CA ARG A 276 25.96 7.88 10.41
C ARG A 276 27.19 8.78 10.45
N GLN A 277 27.04 10.09 10.24
CA GLN A 277 28.13 11.05 10.36
C GLN A 277 28.74 11.06 11.77
N LEU A 278 27.91 10.88 12.81
CA LEU A 278 28.38 10.77 14.19
C LEU A 278 29.18 9.47 14.40
N LEU A 279 28.73 8.35 13.83
CA LEU A 279 29.44 7.06 13.87
C LEU A 279 30.79 7.08 13.13
N GLU A 280 30.92 7.87 12.08
CA GLU A 280 32.18 8.05 11.34
C GLU A 280 33.26 8.81 12.16
N GLN A 281 32.83 9.57 13.18
CA GLN A 281 33.72 10.30 14.08
C GLN A 281 34.19 9.49 15.29
N GLY A 282 33.57 8.33 15.57
CA GLY A 282 33.95 7.46 16.67
C GLY A 282 32.78 6.67 17.27
N PRO A 283 32.99 6.03 18.40
CA PRO A 283 31.94 5.27 19.09
C PRO A 283 30.75 6.16 19.47
N VAL A 284 29.51 5.62 19.25
CA VAL A 284 28.27 6.30 19.56
C VAL A 284 27.47 5.47 20.56
N ARG A 285 26.89 6.12 21.55
CA ARG A 285 25.90 5.54 22.44
C ARG A 285 24.55 6.14 22.17
N ALA A 286 23.51 5.31 22.16
CA ALA A 286 22.12 5.73 22.00
C ALA A 286 21.34 5.43 23.26
N ARG A 287 20.54 6.40 23.71
CA ARG A 287 19.54 6.22 24.75
C ARG A 287 18.20 6.03 24.08
N LEU A 288 17.66 4.80 24.14
CA LEU A 288 16.37 4.41 23.58
C LEU A 288 15.36 4.14 24.69
N GLN A 289 14.17 4.70 24.56
CA GLN A 289 13.04 4.35 25.40
C GLN A 289 11.78 4.21 24.52
N ILE A 290 11.00 3.13 24.73
CA ILE A 290 9.71 2.91 24.10
C ILE A 290 8.72 2.50 25.19
N THR A 291 7.62 3.23 25.28
CA THR A 291 6.49 2.89 26.14
C THR A 291 5.31 2.50 25.25
N THR A 292 4.70 1.38 25.57
CA THR A 292 3.50 0.89 24.87
C THR A 292 2.40 0.64 25.89
N GLU A 293 1.17 0.78 25.42
CA GLU A 293 -0.03 0.36 26.16
C GLU A 293 -0.67 -0.82 25.42
N THR A 294 -0.94 -1.90 26.14
CA THR A 294 -1.72 -3.02 25.60
C THR A 294 -3.17 -2.87 26.02
N LYS A 295 -4.06 -2.71 25.05
CA LYS A 295 -5.51 -2.56 25.27
C LYS A 295 -6.24 -3.84 24.90
N PRO A 296 -6.70 -4.63 25.88
CA PRO A 296 -7.63 -5.73 25.65
C PRO A 296 -9.08 -5.24 25.52
N GLY A 297 -9.94 -6.07 24.95
CA GLY A 297 -11.39 -5.83 24.93
C GLY A 297 -11.81 -4.70 24.00
N LEU A 298 -10.97 -4.34 23.04
CA LEU A 298 -11.37 -3.43 21.97
C LEU A 298 -12.32 -4.15 21.01
N ARG A 299 -13.24 -3.40 20.43
CA ARG A 299 -14.16 -3.85 19.39
C ARG A 299 -14.00 -2.98 18.16
N ASP A 300 -14.33 -3.55 17.04
CA ASP A 300 -14.28 -2.91 15.74
C ASP A 300 -15.44 -3.38 14.87
N ALA A 301 -15.76 -2.73 13.75
CA ALA A 301 -16.88 -3.14 12.95
C ALA A 301 -16.64 -3.04 11.44
N ASN A 302 -17.04 -4.09 10.70
CA ASN A 302 -17.30 -3.92 9.29
C ASN A 302 -18.56 -3.08 9.12
N VAL A 303 -18.52 -2.09 8.24
CA VAL A 303 -19.68 -1.27 7.88
C VAL A 303 -20.13 -1.65 6.49
N TRP A 304 -21.40 -2.02 6.32
CA TRP A 304 -21.92 -2.29 4.99
C TRP A 304 -23.32 -1.73 4.75
N GLY A 305 -23.64 -1.62 3.47
CA GLY A 305 -24.97 -1.33 2.97
C GLY A 305 -25.18 -2.01 1.63
N VAL A 306 -26.43 -2.20 1.25
CA VAL A 306 -26.80 -2.91 0.03
C VAL A 306 -27.65 -2.06 -0.91
N LEU A 307 -27.50 -2.29 -2.20
CA LEU A 307 -28.40 -1.83 -3.25
C LEU A 307 -29.03 -3.07 -3.87
N PRO A 308 -30.28 -3.41 -3.55
CA PRO A 308 -30.92 -4.63 -4.03
C PRO A 308 -30.99 -4.71 -5.55
N GLY A 309 -30.67 -5.87 -6.10
CA GLY A 309 -30.86 -6.24 -7.50
C GLY A 309 -32.15 -7.05 -7.71
N VAL A 310 -32.29 -7.62 -8.91
CA VAL A 310 -33.43 -8.47 -9.27
C VAL A 310 -33.16 -9.97 -9.06
N SER A 311 -31.90 -10.38 -8.95
CA SER A 311 -31.49 -11.75 -8.60
C SER A 311 -31.07 -11.84 -7.13
N ASP A 312 -30.92 -13.06 -6.65
CA ASP A 312 -30.46 -13.38 -5.30
C ASP A 312 -28.93 -13.50 -5.19
N GLU A 313 -28.20 -13.35 -6.31
CA GLU A 313 -26.75 -13.24 -6.33
C GLU A 313 -26.32 -11.82 -5.96
N ASP A 314 -25.12 -11.70 -5.38
CA ASP A 314 -24.55 -10.40 -5.06
C ASP A 314 -23.16 -10.17 -5.69
N ILE A 315 -22.75 -8.90 -5.71
CA ILE A 315 -21.41 -8.43 -5.98
C ILE A 315 -20.96 -7.66 -4.75
N ILE A 316 -19.80 -8.01 -4.21
CA ILE A 316 -19.21 -7.33 -3.06
C ILE A 316 -18.11 -6.38 -3.55
N VAL A 317 -18.22 -5.11 -3.18
CA VAL A 317 -17.15 -4.12 -3.33
C VAL A 317 -16.63 -3.79 -1.93
N MET A 318 -15.35 -4.04 -1.67
CA MET A 318 -14.79 -3.90 -0.34
C MET A 318 -13.51 -3.06 -0.32
N ALA A 319 -13.22 -2.44 0.84
CA ALA A 319 -12.00 -1.71 1.14
C ALA A 319 -11.84 -1.62 2.67
N HIS A 320 -10.62 -1.72 3.20
CA HIS A 320 -10.41 -1.48 4.63
C HIS A 320 -10.38 0.01 4.96
N HIS A 321 -10.78 0.39 6.18
CA HIS A 321 -10.90 1.79 6.59
C HIS A 321 -9.89 2.23 7.66
N ASP A 322 -9.25 1.30 8.35
CA ASP A 322 -8.20 1.63 9.32
C ASP A 322 -6.89 2.04 8.63
N SER A 323 -6.07 2.83 9.31
CA SER A 323 -4.80 3.30 8.76
C SER A 323 -3.80 3.71 9.83
N TYR A 324 -2.52 3.76 9.43
CA TYR A 324 -1.49 4.54 10.10
C TYR A 324 -1.39 5.92 9.45
N PHE A 325 -1.09 6.96 10.25
CA PHE A 325 -0.94 8.35 9.81
C PHE A 325 -2.15 8.85 8.99
N GLY A 326 -1.89 9.59 7.92
CA GLY A 326 -2.95 10.12 7.06
C GLY A 326 -3.77 9.04 6.38
N GLY A 327 -3.11 8.04 5.85
CA GLY A 327 -3.74 6.91 5.18
C GLY A 327 -4.62 7.33 4.01
N ALA A 328 -4.14 8.26 3.18
CA ALA A 328 -4.86 8.70 2.00
C ALA A 328 -4.82 7.65 0.89
N LEU A 329 -3.62 7.12 0.62
CA LEU A 329 -3.42 5.96 -0.24
C LEU A 329 -3.95 4.70 0.44
N ASP A 330 -3.53 4.48 1.70
CA ASP A 330 -3.77 3.28 2.50
C ASP A 330 -4.75 3.55 3.68
N ASN A 331 -6.07 3.40 3.52
CA ASN A 331 -6.76 3.03 2.29
C ASN A 331 -7.99 3.93 2.06
N ALA A 332 -7.87 5.24 2.40
CA ALA A 332 -8.95 6.18 2.10
C ALA A 332 -9.26 6.23 0.58
N SER A 333 -8.25 5.96 -0.28
CA SER A 333 -8.43 5.91 -1.73
C SER A 333 -9.38 4.79 -2.16
N GLY A 334 -9.22 3.60 -1.58
CA GLY A 334 -10.08 2.44 -1.85
C GLY A 334 -11.50 2.65 -1.33
N VAL A 335 -11.64 3.13 -0.08
CA VAL A 335 -12.95 3.46 0.52
C VAL A 335 -13.66 4.52 -0.31
N ALA A 336 -12.95 5.56 -0.77
CA ALA A 336 -13.53 6.62 -1.58
C ALA A 336 -14.05 6.12 -2.93
N VAL A 337 -13.30 5.25 -3.62
CA VAL A 337 -13.78 4.62 -4.87
C VAL A 337 -15.00 3.75 -4.61
N MET A 338 -15.00 2.96 -3.54
CA MET A 338 -16.16 2.17 -3.14
C MET A 338 -17.39 3.05 -2.86
N MET A 339 -17.23 4.17 -2.14
CA MET A 339 -18.32 5.12 -1.89
C MET A 339 -18.81 5.78 -3.18
N GLY A 340 -17.91 6.16 -4.08
CA GLY A 340 -18.27 6.71 -5.39
C GLY A 340 -19.07 5.72 -6.25
N LEU A 341 -18.73 4.44 -6.19
CA LEU A 341 -19.50 3.37 -6.84
C LEU A 341 -20.88 3.19 -6.17
N ALA A 342 -20.96 3.24 -4.84
CA ALA A 342 -22.23 3.15 -4.11
C ALA A 342 -23.17 4.30 -4.49
N GLU A 343 -22.67 5.54 -4.50
CA GLU A 343 -23.41 6.72 -4.93
C GLU A 343 -23.87 6.61 -6.40
N TYR A 344 -22.98 6.20 -7.30
CA TYR A 344 -23.31 6.02 -8.72
C TYR A 344 -24.43 4.98 -8.91
N PHE A 345 -24.26 3.79 -8.36
CA PHE A 345 -25.23 2.70 -8.53
C PHE A 345 -26.54 2.93 -7.78
N SER A 346 -26.57 3.78 -6.75
CA SER A 346 -27.83 4.17 -6.08
C SER A 346 -28.79 4.87 -7.04
N THR A 347 -28.25 5.56 -8.04
CA THR A 347 -29.04 6.25 -9.08
C THR A 347 -29.50 5.33 -10.21
N VAL A 348 -29.00 4.09 -10.27
CA VAL A 348 -29.45 3.07 -11.25
C VAL A 348 -30.68 2.37 -10.69
N PRO A 349 -31.81 2.31 -11.42
CA PRO A 349 -33.02 1.64 -10.93
C PRO A 349 -32.78 0.16 -10.59
N LYS A 350 -33.45 -0.37 -9.54
CA LYS A 350 -33.36 -1.78 -9.15
C LYS A 350 -33.60 -2.75 -10.32
N SER A 351 -34.54 -2.44 -11.18
CA SER A 351 -34.87 -3.26 -12.36
C SER A 351 -33.74 -3.38 -13.38
N GLN A 352 -32.73 -2.49 -13.31
CA GLN A 352 -31.55 -2.50 -14.17
C GLN A 352 -30.32 -3.09 -13.47
N ARG A 353 -30.37 -3.36 -12.17
CA ARG A 353 -29.33 -4.06 -11.41
C ARG A 353 -29.67 -5.55 -11.37
N ARG A 354 -28.97 -6.38 -12.15
CA ARG A 354 -29.19 -7.84 -12.11
C ARG A 354 -28.90 -8.39 -10.71
N ARG A 355 -27.75 -8.04 -10.14
CA ARG A 355 -27.28 -8.52 -8.83
C ARG A 355 -27.39 -7.44 -7.77
N THR A 356 -27.59 -7.87 -6.56
CA THR A 356 -27.45 -6.98 -5.40
C THR A 356 -26.01 -6.51 -5.28
N LEU A 357 -25.81 -5.20 -5.09
CA LEU A 357 -24.49 -4.65 -4.80
C LEU A 357 -24.36 -4.47 -3.29
N LYS A 358 -23.34 -5.06 -2.72
CA LYS A 358 -22.99 -4.97 -1.30
C LYS A 358 -21.68 -4.21 -1.16
N PHE A 359 -21.71 -3.05 -0.52
CA PHE A 359 -20.55 -2.22 -0.27
C PHE A 359 -20.12 -2.41 1.17
N VAL A 360 -18.85 -2.78 1.40
CA VAL A 360 -18.34 -3.19 2.72
C VAL A 360 -17.04 -2.47 3.03
N THR A 361 -16.98 -1.70 4.12
CA THR A 361 -15.67 -1.38 4.68
C THR A 361 -15.29 -2.45 5.70
N THR A 362 -14.06 -2.95 5.57
CA THR A 362 -13.51 -3.94 6.48
C THR A 362 -12.69 -3.25 7.56
N ALA A 363 -12.75 -3.80 8.77
CA ALA A 363 -12.09 -3.26 9.93
C ALA A 363 -10.88 -4.11 10.35
N GLY A 364 -9.94 -3.47 11.04
CA GLY A 364 -8.82 -4.16 11.67
C GLY A 364 -7.83 -4.80 10.72
N HIS A 365 -7.65 -4.27 9.52
CA HIS A 365 -6.65 -4.74 8.56
C HIS A 365 -5.26 -4.77 9.22
N HIS A 366 -4.82 -3.65 9.80
CA HIS A 366 -3.55 -3.54 10.50
C HIS A 366 -3.52 -4.24 11.86
N ALA A 367 -4.67 -4.67 12.36
CA ALA A 367 -4.83 -5.41 13.62
C ALA A 367 -4.96 -6.94 13.44
N GLY A 368 -4.60 -7.45 12.27
CA GLY A 368 -4.66 -8.89 11.95
C GLY A 368 -5.84 -9.25 11.06
N SER A 369 -6.40 -8.27 10.32
CA SER A 369 -7.48 -8.46 9.33
C SER A 369 -8.75 -9.07 9.93
N ALA A 370 -9.12 -8.60 11.13
CA ALA A 370 -10.25 -9.15 11.89
C ALA A 370 -11.58 -9.06 11.13
N GLY A 371 -11.79 -7.99 10.34
CA GLY A 371 -12.98 -7.80 9.53
C GLY A 371 -13.13 -8.82 8.42
N THR A 372 -12.06 -9.09 7.67
CA THR A 372 -12.08 -10.12 6.62
C THR A 372 -12.06 -11.52 7.19
N GLN A 373 -11.44 -11.73 8.37
CA GLN A 373 -11.56 -12.99 9.09
C GLN A 373 -13.03 -13.26 9.48
N TRP A 374 -13.77 -12.23 9.94
CA TRP A 374 -15.20 -12.38 10.19
C TRP A 374 -15.96 -12.75 8.91
N MET A 375 -15.64 -12.14 7.75
CA MET A 375 -16.25 -12.51 6.45
C MET A 375 -15.94 -13.97 6.09
N HIS A 376 -14.70 -14.43 6.30
CA HIS A 376 -14.29 -15.81 6.10
C HIS A 376 -15.07 -16.79 6.99
N ASP A 377 -15.19 -16.51 8.28
CA ASP A 377 -15.88 -17.36 9.24
C ASP A 377 -17.38 -17.47 8.95
N ASN A 378 -17.96 -16.42 8.37
CA ASN A 378 -19.36 -16.34 7.96
C ASN A 378 -19.58 -16.57 6.46
N ARG A 379 -18.60 -17.09 5.71
CA ARG A 379 -18.63 -17.18 4.24
C ARG A 379 -19.85 -17.91 3.67
N ALA A 380 -20.35 -18.92 4.36
CA ALA A 380 -21.51 -19.68 3.88
C ALA A 380 -22.78 -18.82 3.74
N THR A 381 -22.94 -17.83 4.62
CA THR A 381 -24.09 -16.93 4.64
C THR A 381 -23.80 -15.58 4.02
N PHE A 382 -22.60 -15.05 4.21
CA PHE A 382 -22.22 -13.72 3.76
C PHE A 382 -21.67 -13.71 2.33
N LEU A 383 -20.92 -14.75 1.92
CA LEU A 383 -20.28 -14.86 0.61
C LEU A 383 -20.92 -15.93 -0.30
N GLY A 384 -21.85 -16.74 0.20
CA GLY A 384 -22.33 -17.95 -0.48
C GLY A 384 -22.99 -17.73 -1.84
N LYS A 385 -23.51 -16.52 -2.09
CA LYS A 385 -24.16 -16.14 -3.36
C LYS A 385 -23.34 -15.11 -4.15
N THR A 386 -22.12 -14.84 -3.75
CA THR A 386 -21.28 -13.80 -4.37
C THR A 386 -20.82 -14.23 -5.76
N ALA A 387 -21.16 -13.44 -6.76
CA ALA A 387 -20.78 -13.65 -8.15
C ALA A 387 -19.46 -12.95 -8.50
N LEU A 388 -19.08 -11.90 -7.75
CA LEU A 388 -17.79 -11.23 -7.86
C LEU A 388 -17.47 -10.51 -6.55
N MET A 389 -16.21 -10.60 -6.12
CA MET A 389 -15.63 -9.73 -5.10
C MET A 389 -14.66 -8.74 -5.76
N ILE A 390 -14.75 -7.46 -5.39
CA ILE A 390 -13.87 -6.40 -5.83
C ILE A 390 -13.19 -5.81 -4.60
N ASN A 391 -11.88 -5.97 -4.48
CA ASN A 391 -11.10 -5.31 -3.43
C ASN A 391 -10.47 -4.03 -3.99
N CYS A 392 -10.85 -2.90 -3.40
CA CYS A 392 -10.29 -1.57 -3.68
C CYS A 392 -9.20 -1.29 -2.66
N GLU A 393 -7.93 -1.41 -3.05
CA GLU A 393 -6.82 -1.20 -2.13
C GLU A 393 -5.73 -0.39 -2.81
N HIS A 394 -5.36 0.76 -2.22
CA HIS A 394 -4.32 1.66 -2.74
C HIS A 394 -4.52 2.00 -4.23
N VAL A 395 -5.72 2.39 -4.61
CA VAL A 395 -6.16 2.39 -6.02
C VAL A 395 -5.63 3.54 -6.87
N SER A 396 -5.09 4.59 -6.25
CA SER A 396 -4.55 5.75 -6.98
C SER A 396 -3.42 6.41 -6.21
N VAL A 397 -2.24 6.48 -6.83
CA VAL A 397 -1.09 7.19 -6.27
C VAL A 397 -0.26 7.83 -7.37
N VAL A 398 0.33 8.97 -7.07
CA VAL A 398 1.30 9.62 -7.96
C VAL A 398 2.57 8.79 -8.03
N GLN A 399 3.09 8.59 -9.25
CA GLN A 399 4.39 7.98 -9.42
C GLN A 399 5.47 8.87 -8.81
N ALA A 400 6.30 8.29 -7.95
CA ALA A 400 7.44 8.95 -7.35
C ALA A 400 8.75 8.30 -7.81
N TYR A 401 9.80 9.10 -7.92
CA TYR A 401 11.11 8.61 -8.32
C TYR A 401 12.23 9.34 -7.54
N PHE A 402 13.36 8.69 -7.41
CA PHE A 402 14.56 9.26 -6.78
C PHE A 402 15.35 10.07 -7.82
N ASP A 403 15.62 11.33 -7.51
CA ASP A 403 16.57 12.11 -8.31
C ASP A 403 18.00 11.61 -8.07
N ARG A 404 18.66 11.15 -9.13
CA ARG A 404 20.03 10.62 -9.03
C ARG A 404 21.08 11.70 -8.78
N THR A 405 20.74 12.96 -9.06
CA THR A 405 21.66 14.10 -8.91
C THR A 405 21.51 14.79 -7.56
N LYS A 406 20.41 14.56 -6.87
CA LYS A 406 20.09 15.11 -5.56
C LYS A 406 19.38 14.05 -4.71
N PRO A 407 19.60 14.03 -3.39
CA PRO A 407 18.92 13.11 -2.49
C PRO A 407 17.45 13.55 -2.26
N GLU A 408 16.67 13.68 -3.34
CA GLU A 408 15.29 14.14 -3.30
C GLU A 408 14.35 13.08 -3.88
N LEU A 409 13.20 12.91 -3.24
CA LEU A 409 12.06 12.21 -3.80
C LEU A 409 11.25 13.20 -4.62
N ARG A 410 11.05 12.88 -5.90
CA ARG A 410 10.24 13.71 -6.81
C ARG A 410 8.97 12.98 -7.20
N LYS A 411 7.89 13.73 -7.31
CA LYS A 411 6.62 13.29 -7.86
C LYS A 411 6.58 13.59 -9.36
N SER A 412 6.16 12.61 -10.16
CA SER A 412 5.92 12.81 -11.59
C SER A 412 4.50 13.35 -11.83
N THR A 413 4.14 13.55 -13.08
CA THR A 413 2.76 13.82 -13.51
C THR A 413 2.05 12.55 -14.00
N ASN A 414 2.57 11.38 -13.65
CA ASN A 414 1.98 10.09 -13.96
C ASN A 414 1.37 9.45 -12.71
N ILE A 415 0.35 8.65 -12.94
CA ILE A 415 -0.20 7.76 -11.94
C ILE A 415 0.62 6.47 -11.98
N ASP A 416 1.04 5.99 -10.81
CA ASP A 416 1.87 4.79 -10.71
C ASP A 416 1.12 3.54 -11.18
N ALA A 417 1.87 2.54 -11.66
CA ALA A 417 1.29 1.28 -12.11
C ALA A 417 0.82 0.47 -10.90
N ARG A 418 -0.37 -0.16 -11.01
CA ARG A 418 -0.94 -1.00 -9.96
C ARG A 418 -0.67 -2.47 -10.24
N ARG A 419 -0.41 -3.19 -9.20
CA ARG A 419 -0.51 -4.64 -9.17
C ARG A 419 -1.98 -5.02 -9.30
N TRP A 420 -2.25 -6.13 -9.96
CA TRP A 420 -3.61 -6.57 -10.20
C TRP A 420 -3.71 -8.09 -10.11
N TYR A 421 -4.88 -8.56 -9.73
CA TYR A 421 -5.17 -9.96 -9.55
C TYR A 421 -6.59 -10.27 -10.01
N VAL A 422 -6.76 -11.44 -10.64
CA VAL A 422 -8.05 -12.00 -11.02
C VAL A 422 -8.09 -13.46 -10.61
N ASN A 423 -9.07 -13.83 -9.80
CA ASN A 423 -9.45 -15.21 -9.53
C ASN A 423 -10.75 -15.52 -10.29
N GLY A 424 -10.69 -16.36 -11.31
CA GLY A 424 -11.83 -16.71 -12.13
C GLY A 424 -11.43 -17.20 -13.52
N SER A 425 -12.37 -17.16 -14.45
CA SER A 425 -12.16 -17.59 -15.82
C SER A 425 -11.32 -16.60 -16.63
N ASP A 426 -10.76 -17.08 -17.75
CA ASP A 426 -10.10 -16.23 -18.75
C ASP A 426 -11.04 -15.10 -19.23
N LYS A 427 -12.34 -15.38 -19.31
CA LYS A 427 -13.37 -14.41 -19.66
C LYS A 427 -13.41 -13.25 -18.68
N LEU A 428 -13.36 -13.51 -17.37
CA LEU A 428 -13.32 -12.47 -16.35
C LEU A 428 -12.04 -11.64 -16.49
N ALA A 429 -10.89 -12.29 -16.68
CA ALA A 429 -9.62 -11.59 -16.86
C ALA A 429 -9.62 -10.70 -18.11
N GLU A 430 -10.20 -11.15 -19.24
CA GLU A 430 -10.37 -10.33 -20.45
C GLU A 430 -11.24 -9.11 -20.20
N ILE A 431 -12.38 -9.26 -19.51
CA ILE A 431 -13.28 -8.16 -19.14
C ILE A 431 -12.51 -7.14 -18.29
N VAL A 432 -11.79 -7.58 -17.27
CA VAL A 432 -11.03 -6.71 -16.35
C VAL A 432 -9.96 -5.92 -17.09
N VAL A 433 -9.07 -6.60 -17.83
CA VAL A 433 -7.95 -5.95 -18.54
C VAL A 433 -8.46 -4.98 -19.62
N LYS A 434 -9.52 -5.37 -20.35
CA LYS A 434 -10.13 -4.50 -21.35
C LYS A 434 -10.61 -3.19 -20.72
N ASN A 435 -11.29 -3.26 -19.57
CA ASN A 435 -11.83 -2.05 -18.93
C ASN A 435 -10.73 -1.20 -18.28
N TYR A 436 -9.69 -1.80 -17.70
CA TYR A 436 -8.53 -1.04 -17.24
C TYR A 436 -7.90 -0.24 -18.38
N LYS A 437 -7.69 -0.87 -19.54
CA LYS A 437 -7.17 -0.19 -20.75
C LYS A 437 -8.12 0.91 -21.26
N THR A 438 -9.44 0.64 -21.25
CA THR A 438 -10.45 1.59 -21.74
C THR A 438 -10.41 2.90 -20.96
N PHE A 439 -10.27 2.85 -19.65
CA PHE A 439 -10.31 4.03 -18.79
C PHE A 439 -8.92 4.52 -18.34
N GLY A 440 -7.84 3.91 -18.83
CA GLY A 440 -6.47 4.36 -18.55
C GLY A 440 -5.96 3.97 -17.16
N VAL A 441 -6.46 2.88 -16.59
CA VAL A 441 -5.86 2.29 -15.37
C VAL A 441 -4.52 1.66 -15.73
N THR A 442 -3.43 2.24 -15.26
CA THR A 442 -2.09 1.69 -15.45
C THR A 442 -1.90 0.48 -14.54
N ILE A 443 -1.55 -0.67 -15.12
CA ILE A 443 -1.29 -1.91 -14.40
C ILE A 443 0.06 -2.49 -14.84
N TYR A 444 0.68 -3.31 -13.99
CA TYR A 444 1.85 -4.09 -14.40
C TYR A 444 1.46 -5.13 -15.46
N ASP A 445 2.40 -5.46 -16.34
CA ASP A 445 2.18 -6.42 -17.45
C ASP A 445 1.82 -7.83 -16.96
N VAL A 446 2.29 -8.19 -15.77
CA VAL A 446 2.09 -9.51 -15.19
C VAL A 446 1.08 -9.43 -14.06
N MET A 447 0.06 -10.26 -14.13
CA MET A 447 -0.91 -10.46 -13.06
C MET A 447 -0.23 -11.10 -11.84
N ASP A 448 -0.55 -10.61 -10.65
CA ASP A 448 -0.09 -11.23 -9.42
C ASP A 448 -0.61 -12.67 -9.29
N PRO A 449 0.23 -13.62 -8.90
CA PRO A 449 -0.19 -15.00 -8.70
C PRO A 449 -1.00 -15.20 -7.42
N TYR A 450 -0.95 -14.25 -6.49
CA TYR A 450 -1.62 -14.28 -5.18
C TYR A 450 -2.19 -12.92 -4.84
N THR A 451 -3.28 -12.92 -4.07
CA THR A 451 -3.80 -11.71 -3.44
C THR A 451 -2.90 -11.25 -2.30
N THR A 452 -2.97 -9.96 -2.00
CA THR A 452 -2.34 -9.34 -0.84
C THR A 452 -3.40 -8.50 -0.10
N GLY A 453 -3.02 -7.94 1.04
CA GLY A 453 -3.94 -7.12 1.82
C GLY A 453 -5.17 -7.90 2.27
N ASP A 454 -6.30 -7.26 2.32
CA ASP A 454 -7.56 -7.80 2.83
C ASP A 454 -8.03 -9.04 2.08
N MET A 455 -7.86 -9.07 0.77
CA MET A 455 -8.29 -10.21 -0.03
C MET A 455 -7.55 -11.51 0.34
N SER A 456 -6.30 -11.43 0.82
CA SER A 456 -5.51 -12.59 1.23
C SER A 456 -6.01 -13.26 2.51
N HIS A 457 -6.81 -12.55 3.31
CA HIS A 457 -7.38 -13.04 4.56
C HIS A 457 -8.84 -13.50 4.40
N CYS A 458 -9.42 -13.32 3.23
CA CYS A 458 -10.77 -13.74 2.91
C CYS A 458 -10.71 -14.94 1.95
N ASP A 459 -10.77 -16.17 2.50
CA ASP A 459 -10.89 -17.37 1.68
C ASP A 459 -12.30 -17.43 1.07
N HIS A 460 -12.35 -17.49 -0.25
CA HIS A 460 -13.60 -17.39 -0.99
C HIS A 460 -13.59 -18.30 -2.23
N ASP A 461 -14.72 -18.87 -2.53
CA ASP A 461 -14.99 -19.64 -3.75
C ASP A 461 -15.65 -18.79 -4.85
N ALA A 462 -15.69 -17.46 -4.67
CA ALA A 462 -16.24 -16.53 -5.64
C ALA A 462 -15.15 -16.03 -6.61
N PRO A 463 -15.51 -15.66 -7.85
CA PRO A 463 -14.66 -14.84 -8.69
C PRO A 463 -14.25 -13.56 -7.94
N ALA A 464 -12.99 -13.15 -8.11
CA ALA A 464 -12.47 -11.99 -7.40
C ALA A 464 -11.50 -11.18 -8.24
N ILE A 465 -11.51 -9.87 -8.04
CA ILE A 465 -10.54 -8.93 -8.63
C ILE A 465 -9.97 -8.02 -7.56
N GLN A 466 -8.69 -7.69 -7.70
CA GLN A 466 -7.99 -6.77 -6.81
C GLN A 466 -7.12 -5.82 -7.62
N LEU A 467 -7.11 -4.56 -7.23
CA LEU A 467 -6.08 -3.58 -7.56
C LEU A 467 -5.41 -3.14 -6.26
N ILE A 468 -4.08 -3.09 -6.28
CA ILE A 468 -3.29 -2.62 -5.15
C ILE A 468 -2.00 -1.97 -5.63
N GLU A 469 -1.57 -0.90 -4.98
CA GLU A 469 -0.23 -0.31 -5.20
C GLU A 469 0.45 -0.05 -3.86
N SER A 470 1.76 -0.22 -3.86
CA SER A 470 2.61 0.01 -2.71
C SER A 470 3.65 1.06 -3.06
N ALA A 471 3.27 2.32 -2.94
CA ALA A 471 4.16 3.43 -3.18
C ALA A 471 5.10 3.68 -1.99
N VAL A 472 6.14 4.48 -2.24
CA VAL A 472 7.10 4.90 -1.19
C VAL A 472 6.45 5.65 -0.02
N PHE A 473 5.22 6.16 -0.21
CA PHE A 473 4.46 6.87 0.81
C PHE A 473 3.71 5.95 1.78
N TYR A 474 3.61 4.68 1.46
CA TYR A 474 2.88 3.68 2.23
C TYR A 474 3.32 3.66 3.70
N HIS A 475 2.37 3.73 4.61
CA HIS A 475 2.58 3.79 6.06
C HIS A 475 3.47 4.95 6.54
N THR A 476 3.55 6.04 5.78
CA THR A 476 4.32 7.23 6.20
C THR A 476 3.40 8.39 6.57
N ASP A 477 3.95 9.36 7.31
CA ASP A 477 3.29 10.63 7.61
C ASP A 477 3.07 11.51 6.36
N HIS A 478 3.62 11.10 5.21
CA HIS A 478 3.45 11.72 3.89
C HIS A 478 2.38 11.02 3.03
N ASP A 479 1.66 10.04 3.57
CA ASP A 479 0.48 9.48 2.93
C ASP A 479 -0.72 10.41 3.11
N THR A 480 -0.77 11.43 2.24
CA THR A 480 -1.71 12.55 2.29
C THR A 480 -2.54 12.65 1.01
N PRO A 481 -3.68 13.37 0.99
CA PRO A 481 -4.53 13.49 -0.21
C PRO A 481 -3.80 14.02 -1.45
N GLU A 482 -2.70 14.76 -1.28
CA GLU A 482 -1.90 15.33 -2.37
C GLU A 482 -1.17 14.27 -3.20
N ILE A 483 -0.97 13.07 -2.65
CA ILE A 483 -0.35 11.97 -3.40
C ILE A 483 -1.38 11.07 -4.09
N VAL A 484 -2.67 11.32 -3.93
CA VAL A 484 -3.77 10.54 -4.49
C VAL A 484 -4.43 11.34 -5.63
N PRO A 485 -4.01 11.13 -6.91
CA PRO A 485 -4.55 11.88 -8.04
C PRO A 485 -6.02 11.56 -8.31
N ALA A 486 -6.85 12.59 -8.45
CA ALA A 486 -8.25 12.46 -8.82
C ALA A 486 -8.47 11.70 -10.15
N PRO A 487 -7.68 11.91 -11.22
CA PRO A 487 -7.81 11.14 -12.46
C PRO A 487 -7.58 9.64 -12.29
N GLY A 488 -6.74 9.21 -11.33
CA GLY A 488 -6.55 7.79 -11.03
C GLY A 488 -7.76 7.18 -10.33
N LEU A 489 -8.36 7.89 -9.37
CA LEU A 489 -9.61 7.50 -8.74
C LEU A 489 -10.74 7.37 -9.77
N GLU A 490 -10.84 8.34 -10.68
CA GLU A 490 -11.81 8.36 -11.78
C GLU A 490 -11.68 7.14 -12.69
N ALA A 491 -10.46 6.86 -13.14
CA ALA A 491 -10.17 5.74 -14.03
C ALA A 491 -10.56 4.39 -13.40
N VAL A 492 -10.22 4.19 -12.12
CA VAL A 492 -10.56 2.97 -11.40
C VAL A 492 -12.05 2.84 -11.16
N ALA A 493 -12.71 3.90 -10.69
CA ALA A 493 -14.15 3.89 -10.45
C ALA A 493 -14.96 3.58 -11.72
N ARG A 494 -14.61 4.20 -12.85
CA ARG A 494 -15.22 3.92 -14.17
C ARG A 494 -14.97 2.49 -14.63
N SER A 495 -13.74 1.99 -14.43
CA SER A 495 -13.40 0.61 -14.77
C SER A 495 -14.23 -0.39 -13.98
N PHE A 496 -14.32 -0.22 -12.67
CA PHE A 496 -15.10 -1.12 -11.82
C PHE A 496 -16.59 -1.03 -12.11
N ALA A 497 -17.14 0.17 -12.35
CA ALA A 497 -18.54 0.33 -12.73
C ALA A 497 -18.86 -0.44 -14.02
N LYS A 498 -18.03 -0.30 -15.06
CA LYS A 498 -18.23 -1.01 -16.33
C LYS A 498 -17.98 -2.52 -16.20
N ILE A 499 -17.04 -2.96 -15.37
CA ILE A 499 -16.84 -4.37 -15.04
C ILE A 499 -18.12 -4.92 -14.40
N ILE A 500 -18.68 -4.25 -13.39
CA ILE A 500 -19.94 -4.66 -12.74
C ILE A 500 -21.06 -4.80 -13.76
N ASP A 501 -21.23 -3.83 -14.67
CA ASP A 501 -22.26 -3.89 -15.70
C ASP A 501 -22.03 -5.06 -16.67
N GLN A 502 -20.78 -5.30 -17.09
CA GLN A 502 -20.47 -6.38 -18.03
C GLN A 502 -20.62 -7.77 -17.40
N ILE A 503 -20.18 -7.98 -16.16
CA ILE A 503 -20.36 -9.28 -15.50
C ILE A 503 -21.83 -9.59 -15.21
N ASN A 504 -22.70 -8.58 -15.12
CA ASN A 504 -24.14 -8.77 -15.03
C ASN A 504 -24.74 -9.42 -16.29
N LEU A 505 -24.01 -9.47 -17.41
CA LEU A 505 -24.41 -10.20 -18.62
C LEU A 505 -24.06 -11.69 -18.61
N HIS A 506 -23.27 -12.15 -17.61
CA HIS A 506 -22.75 -13.49 -17.49
C HIS A 506 -23.25 -14.21 -16.24
N ASP A 507 -23.37 -15.52 -16.33
CA ASP A 507 -23.68 -16.33 -15.16
C ASP A 507 -22.43 -16.55 -14.29
N ARG A 508 -22.65 -16.74 -12.97
CA ARG A 508 -21.55 -16.94 -12.01
C ARG A 508 -20.60 -18.06 -12.44
N GLN A 509 -21.13 -19.14 -13.03
CA GLN A 509 -20.34 -20.27 -13.48
C GLN A 509 -19.38 -19.91 -14.64
N GLU A 510 -19.82 -19.04 -15.54
CA GLU A 510 -18.96 -18.53 -16.64
C GLU A 510 -17.80 -17.65 -16.12
N LEU A 511 -18.00 -17.01 -14.97
CA LEU A 511 -16.99 -16.16 -14.35
C LEU A 511 -16.00 -16.96 -13.50
N LEU A 512 -16.41 -18.14 -12.99
CA LEU A 512 -15.54 -19.02 -12.22
C LEU A 512 -14.57 -19.82 -13.11
N GLY A 513 -14.98 -20.27 -14.27
CA GLY A 513 -14.22 -21.11 -15.19
C GLY A 513 -14.44 -22.61 -15.01
#